data_914c43e208dfceda4ea2c0dc371490a4
#
_entry.id   914c43e208dfceda4ea2c0dc371490a4
#
_cell.length_a   1.000
_cell.length_b   1.000
_cell.length_c   1.000
_cell.angle_alpha   90.00
_cell.angle_beta   90.00
_cell.angle_gamma   90.00
#
_symmetry.space_group_name_H-M   'P 1'
#
loop_
_entity.id
_entity.type
_entity.pdbx_description
1 polymer ?
#
loop_
_entity_poly.entity_id
_entity_poly.type
_entity_poly.pdbx_seq_one_letter_code
_entity_poly.pdbx_strand_id
1 'polypeptide(L)'
;MVVTSEVYLAKKFISPEEWLLFLQTISHYNGIFRKWKMIVVNENHQIRYLIETKRHLPPTINHLDSFFFKEVNNSPSVSSKCSSLEFVKLNRSFIDLINACEVGRKGDLFRLEIQIHNLGNNHFLSRSWYFVRNNGRVQKRYLFFPLPQFLLAVDFSSLNRYFYKKLPKYLEIQKALPLFCTNSNQALFEVDSFPYFQEKMYLIQNAFPFAKHSLIIGSSGFGKSKMISLFVANLYRDFELRKQYKVVVIDPHASLEGDIGGIGRVIDFETLDDSVDLFFNHRDSVVSTTELLLDLFRSLFQDQYQSKMERVLRHSIYLLLCAECFSFSNLRHLLLDTEYRNQLLQNYKQYIPHSIVSFFESDFNDLKTKSYGEAISPIISFLDEMTMLPVFQGERSSYHLESTIQNHFLTIFSLNQNKLGNRITKVLAGLIMQQMFSLIQRGVISEQILFIVDEVPVIENPILTRFLAESRKYHLSCILSGQYFNQISESLKRAIFANVVHYYIFRVSQMDASALVDCVSMKLSSSDTKEAKIQFLTELNKRECVVRISNQNVMIPAFKGRTCNFESIPRMKKKEIVPDTEVLQKKVKPFSFELGTVDLKSVLKQNSTNKRGVFHD
;
A
#
# COMPACT_ATOMS: atom_id res chain seq x y z
N MET A 1 21.08 30.63 5.94
CA MET A 1 21.14 29.91 4.67
C MET A 1 19.92 30.32 3.86
N VAL A 2 20.03 30.55 2.56
CA VAL A 2 18.88 30.81 1.68
C VAL A 2 18.54 29.49 1.02
N VAL A 3 17.30 29.09 1.10
CA VAL A 3 16.78 27.86 0.49
C VAL A 3 16.00 28.25 -0.75
N THR A 4 16.29 27.62 -1.87
CA THR A 4 15.55 27.83 -3.12
C THR A 4 14.62 26.65 -3.35
N SER A 5 13.34 26.94 -3.53
CA SER A 5 12.33 25.92 -3.86
C SER A 5 11.65 26.26 -5.19
N GLU A 6 11.46 25.28 -6.04
CA GLU A 6 10.66 25.41 -7.26
C GLU A 6 9.19 25.21 -6.92
N VAL A 7 8.34 26.07 -7.51
CA VAL A 7 6.89 26.05 -7.30
C VAL A 7 6.23 25.38 -8.49
N TYR A 8 5.47 24.34 -8.22
CA TYR A 8 4.64 23.65 -9.20
C TYR A 8 3.18 24.00 -9.00
N LEU A 9 2.45 24.20 -10.07
CA LEU A 9 1.06 24.62 -10.06
C LEU A 9 0.12 23.44 -10.30
N ALA A 10 -0.93 23.31 -9.46
CA ALA A 10 -1.94 22.24 -9.50
C ALA A 10 -2.91 22.34 -10.65
N LYS A 11 -3.21 23.54 -11.04
CA LYS A 11 -4.32 23.87 -11.93
C LYS A 11 -3.84 24.70 -13.09
N LYS A 12 -4.59 24.61 -14.21
CA LYS A 12 -4.40 25.50 -15.35
C LYS A 12 -4.71 26.95 -14.99
N PHE A 13 -5.73 27.15 -14.15
CA PHE A 13 -6.16 28.47 -13.71
C PHE A 13 -5.99 28.54 -12.19
N ILE A 14 -5.14 29.45 -11.75
CA ILE A 14 -5.01 29.87 -10.37
C ILE A 14 -5.62 31.26 -10.28
N SER A 15 -6.62 31.42 -9.44
CA SER A 15 -7.31 32.72 -9.31
C SER A 15 -6.38 33.75 -8.65
N PRO A 16 -6.65 35.06 -8.84
CA PRO A 16 -5.92 36.11 -8.10
C PRO A 16 -5.99 35.93 -6.58
N GLU A 17 -7.09 35.42 -6.07
CA GLU A 17 -7.28 35.16 -4.64
C GLU A 17 -6.38 34.00 -4.16
N GLU A 18 -6.27 32.93 -4.93
CA GLU A 18 -5.33 31.82 -4.62
C GLU A 18 -3.88 32.31 -4.65
N TRP A 19 -3.49 33.15 -5.63
CA TRP A 19 -2.17 33.78 -5.65
C TRP A 19 -1.94 34.73 -4.47
N LEU A 20 -2.96 35.47 -4.07
CA LEU A 20 -2.87 36.34 -2.91
C LEU A 20 -2.70 35.54 -1.62
N LEU A 21 -3.48 34.46 -1.46
CA LEU A 21 -3.33 33.52 -0.34
C LEU A 21 -1.94 32.89 -0.31
N PHE A 22 -1.41 32.49 -1.46
CA PHE A 22 -0.05 31.98 -1.60
C PHE A 22 1.00 33.00 -1.12
N LEU A 23 0.93 34.26 -1.60
CA LEU A 23 1.86 35.30 -1.20
C LEU A 23 1.81 35.59 0.31
N GLN A 24 0.62 35.60 0.87
CA GLN A 24 0.40 35.79 2.32
C GLN A 24 0.96 34.60 3.12
N THR A 25 0.60 33.38 2.74
CA THR A 25 1.03 32.16 3.44
C THR A 25 2.54 32.01 3.44
N ILE A 26 3.20 32.19 2.30
CA ILE A 26 4.66 32.11 2.21
C ILE A 26 5.33 33.22 3.03
N SER A 27 4.76 34.41 3.01
CA SER A 27 5.28 35.54 3.81
C SER A 27 5.19 35.26 5.32
N HIS A 28 4.07 34.71 5.79
CA HIS A 28 3.92 34.31 7.20
C HIS A 28 4.83 33.14 7.55
N TYR A 29 4.91 32.14 6.67
CA TYR A 29 5.78 30.98 6.89
C TYR A 29 7.26 31.37 7.01
N ASN A 30 7.71 32.28 6.17
CA ASN A 30 9.09 32.79 6.22
C ASN A 30 9.37 33.64 7.49
N GLY A 31 8.35 34.23 8.09
CA GLY A 31 8.37 35.00 9.34
C GLY A 31 8.25 36.50 9.16
N ILE A 32 7.81 37.18 10.23
CA ILE A 32 7.64 38.65 10.30
C ILE A 32 9.00 39.33 10.15
N PHE A 33 9.03 40.48 9.48
CA PHE A 33 10.24 41.28 9.20
C PHE A 33 11.31 40.56 8.36
N ARG A 34 11.00 39.40 7.77
CA ARG A 34 11.92 38.69 6.88
C ARG A 34 11.60 38.94 5.42
N LYS A 35 12.67 38.95 4.64
CA LYS A 35 12.56 39.08 3.18
C LYS A 35 12.61 37.71 2.55
N TRP A 36 11.82 37.50 1.52
CA TRP A 36 11.88 36.36 0.65
C TRP A 36 11.74 36.81 -0.81
N LYS A 37 12.09 35.99 -1.76
CA LYS A 37 11.98 36.34 -3.17
C LYS A 37 11.13 35.33 -3.91
N MET A 38 10.30 35.85 -4.80
CA MET A 38 9.71 35.08 -5.86
C MET A 38 10.44 35.38 -7.15
N ILE A 39 10.77 34.34 -7.90
CA ILE A 39 11.57 34.42 -9.11
C ILE A 39 10.83 33.71 -10.24
N VAL A 40 10.64 34.41 -11.35
CA VAL A 40 10.10 33.85 -12.57
C VAL A 40 11.23 33.79 -13.58
N VAL A 41 11.53 32.59 -14.06
CA VAL A 41 12.59 32.37 -15.06
C VAL A 41 11.94 31.88 -16.35
N ASN A 42 12.27 32.50 -17.45
CA ASN A 42 12.00 31.97 -18.79
C ASN A 42 13.33 31.64 -19.47
N GLU A 43 13.57 30.35 -19.66
CA GLU A 43 14.74 29.82 -20.34
C GLU A 43 14.29 28.81 -21.39
N ASN A 44 14.73 28.97 -22.63
CA ASN A 44 14.33 28.10 -23.75
C ASN A 44 12.80 27.93 -23.89
N HIS A 45 12.04 29.01 -23.71
CA HIS A 45 10.56 29.03 -23.72
C HIS A 45 9.90 28.19 -22.58
N GLN A 46 10.66 27.80 -21.57
CA GLN A 46 10.14 27.19 -20.36
C GLN A 46 10.08 28.20 -19.22
N ILE A 47 8.90 28.36 -18.63
CA ILE A 47 8.72 29.21 -17.46
C ILE A 47 8.77 28.37 -16.21
N ARG A 48 9.62 28.79 -15.26
CA ARG A 48 9.76 28.20 -13.93
C ARG A 48 9.49 29.25 -12.87
N TYR A 49 8.79 28.86 -11.83
CA TYR A 49 8.57 29.69 -10.65
C TYR A 49 9.47 29.17 -9.52
N LEU A 50 10.29 30.03 -8.94
CA LEU A 50 11.19 29.70 -7.86
C LEU A 50 10.91 30.63 -6.69
N ILE A 51 11.12 30.14 -5.46
CA ILE A 51 11.04 30.91 -4.22
C ILE A 51 12.36 30.78 -3.47
N GLU A 52 12.91 31.92 -3.05
CA GLU A 52 14.03 31.95 -2.11
C GLU A 52 13.53 32.35 -0.71
N THR A 53 13.63 31.45 0.25
CA THR A 53 13.23 31.65 1.65
C THR A 53 14.38 31.40 2.61
N LYS A 54 14.22 31.78 3.87
CA LYS A 54 15.19 31.45 4.95
C LYS A 54 14.86 30.15 5.67
N ARG A 55 13.72 29.56 5.38
CA ARG A 55 13.26 28.28 5.95
C ARG A 55 13.01 27.30 4.83
N HIS A 56 13.24 26.01 5.11
CA HIS A 56 12.83 24.93 4.22
C HIS A 56 11.31 24.92 4.11
N LEU A 57 10.79 24.89 2.89
CA LEU A 57 9.36 24.76 2.64
C LEU A 57 9.02 23.28 2.56
N PRO A 58 7.98 22.79 3.27
CA PRO A 58 7.51 21.44 3.09
C PRO A 58 6.94 21.29 1.67
N PRO A 59 6.90 20.07 1.11
CA PRO A 59 6.37 19.84 -0.24
C PRO A 59 4.93 20.36 -0.44
N THR A 60 4.15 20.37 0.66
CA THR A 60 2.78 20.90 0.69
C THR A 60 2.60 21.77 1.93
N ILE A 61 1.81 22.82 1.80
CA ILE A 61 1.42 23.69 2.91
C ILE A 61 -0.11 23.66 3.02
N ASN A 62 -0.65 23.48 4.21
CA ASN A 62 -2.09 23.47 4.45
C ASN A 62 -2.75 24.74 3.88
N HIS A 63 -3.88 24.58 3.23
CA HIS A 63 -4.65 25.62 2.52
C HIS A 63 -4.03 26.12 1.21
N LEU A 64 -2.89 25.55 0.75
CA LEU A 64 -2.29 25.86 -0.55
C LEU A 64 -2.37 24.66 -1.52
N ASP A 65 -3.54 24.07 -1.68
CA ASP A 65 -3.74 22.85 -2.49
C ASP A 65 -3.38 23.00 -3.97
N SER A 66 -3.27 24.23 -4.43
CA SER A 66 -2.91 24.56 -5.80
C SER A 66 -1.40 24.72 -6.04
N PHE A 67 -0.57 24.62 -4.98
CA PHE A 67 0.87 24.90 -5.04
C PHE A 67 1.68 23.82 -4.36
N PHE A 68 2.80 23.43 -4.97
CA PHE A 68 3.73 22.46 -4.46
C PHE A 68 5.15 22.98 -4.52
N PHE A 69 5.98 22.57 -3.58
CA PHE A 69 7.33 23.08 -3.40
C PHE A 69 8.33 21.95 -3.47
N LYS A 70 9.39 22.15 -4.28
CA LYS A 70 10.54 21.24 -4.34
C LYS A 70 11.82 22.04 -4.15
N GLU A 71 12.66 21.66 -3.19
CA GLU A 71 13.99 22.26 -3.06
C GLU A 71 14.85 22.00 -4.29
N VAL A 72 15.57 23.02 -4.71
CA VAL A 72 16.46 22.97 -5.87
C VAL A 72 17.84 23.46 -5.44
N ASN A 73 18.85 22.62 -5.63
CA ASN A 73 20.22 22.96 -5.27
C ASN A 73 20.87 24.03 -6.17
N ASN A 74 20.35 24.20 -7.38
CA ASN A 74 20.87 25.18 -8.34
C ASN A 74 19.74 26.08 -8.86
N SER A 75 19.64 27.30 -8.37
CA SER A 75 18.92 28.34 -9.11
C SER A 75 19.78 28.75 -10.30
N PRO A 76 19.18 28.94 -11.50
CA PRO A 76 19.91 29.48 -12.65
C PRO A 76 20.55 30.83 -12.24
N SER A 77 21.83 30.80 -11.95
CA SER A 77 22.54 32.03 -11.54
C SER A 77 22.75 32.93 -12.73
N VAL A 78 22.31 34.17 -12.61
CA VAL A 78 22.76 35.22 -13.51
C VAL A 78 24.09 35.73 -12.97
N SER A 79 25.16 35.60 -13.73
CA SER A 79 26.48 36.07 -13.31
C SER A 79 26.42 37.57 -12.93
N SER A 80 27.10 37.92 -11.84
CA SER A 80 27.00 39.23 -11.17
C SER A 80 27.54 40.43 -11.96
N LYS A 81 28.13 40.23 -13.13
CA LYS A 81 28.63 41.35 -13.97
C LYS A 81 27.50 41.82 -14.88
N CYS A 82 26.76 42.83 -14.46
CA CYS A 82 25.79 43.52 -15.29
C CYS A 82 26.51 44.53 -16.19
N SER A 83 26.19 44.54 -17.46
CA SER A 83 26.75 45.50 -18.45
C SER A 83 26.03 46.87 -18.44
N SER A 84 24.81 46.95 -17.94
CA SER A 84 24.06 48.21 -17.81
C SER A 84 23.02 48.12 -16.67
N LEU A 85 22.75 49.25 -16.05
CA LEU A 85 21.78 49.45 -14.99
C LEU A 85 20.74 50.47 -15.49
N GLU A 86 19.53 50.04 -15.75
CA GLU A 86 18.47 50.93 -16.24
C GLU A 86 17.26 50.88 -15.30
N PHE A 87 16.63 52.03 -15.11
CA PHE A 87 15.35 52.15 -14.38
C PHE A 87 14.21 52.26 -15.39
N VAL A 88 13.26 51.34 -15.29
CA VAL A 88 12.11 51.29 -16.18
C VAL A 88 10.85 51.58 -15.39
N LYS A 89 10.03 52.50 -15.85
CA LYS A 89 8.70 52.74 -15.30
C LYS A 89 7.76 51.64 -15.81
N LEU A 90 7.16 50.88 -14.87
CA LEU A 90 6.27 49.78 -15.23
C LEU A 90 4.90 50.35 -15.61
N ASN A 91 4.69 50.57 -16.90
CA ASN A 91 3.36 50.87 -17.46
C ASN A 91 2.71 49.64 -18.12
N ARG A 92 3.34 48.45 -17.97
CA ARG A 92 2.95 47.21 -18.64
C ARG A 92 2.92 46.05 -17.66
N SER A 93 2.11 45.04 -17.97
CA SER A 93 2.04 43.79 -17.20
C SER A 93 3.34 42.96 -17.29
N PHE A 94 3.54 42.01 -16.40
CA PHE A 94 4.67 41.06 -16.49
C PHE A 94 4.67 40.28 -17.79
N ILE A 95 3.48 40.03 -18.37
CA ILE A 95 3.33 39.39 -19.68
C ILE A 95 3.97 40.20 -20.77
N ASP A 96 3.73 41.51 -20.77
CA ASP A 96 4.30 42.41 -21.78
C ASP A 96 5.82 42.50 -21.66
N LEU A 97 6.35 42.47 -20.43
CA LEU A 97 7.79 42.44 -20.20
C LEU A 97 8.43 41.12 -20.70
N ILE A 98 7.77 40.00 -20.47
CA ILE A 98 8.27 38.70 -20.93
C ILE A 98 8.18 38.57 -22.45
N ASN A 99 7.12 39.10 -23.07
CA ASN A 99 6.95 39.11 -24.51
C ASN A 99 7.92 40.06 -25.22
N ALA A 100 8.25 41.19 -24.58
CA ALA A 100 9.23 42.15 -25.11
C ALA A 100 10.69 41.63 -25.07
N CYS A 101 10.93 40.57 -24.29
CA CYS A 101 12.21 39.90 -24.22
C CYS A 101 12.21 38.75 -25.25
N GLU A 102 12.77 38.97 -26.41
CA GLU A 102 13.00 37.92 -27.40
C GLU A 102 13.95 36.86 -26.84
N VAL A 103 13.38 35.79 -26.28
CA VAL A 103 14.12 34.60 -25.85
C VAL A 103 14.12 33.62 -27.03
N GLY A 104 14.92 33.92 -28.05
CA GLY A 104 14.88 33.18 -29.33
C GLY A 104 16.01 32.19 -29.53
N ARG A 105 17.11 32.29 -28.78
CA ARG A 105 18.32 31.48 -28.97
C ARG A 105 18.65 30.61 -27.76
N LYS A 106 19.26 29.45 -28.01
CA LYS A 106 19.78 28.57 -26.96
C LYS A 106 20.78 29.35 -26.09
N GLY A 107 20.43 29.51 -24.79
CA GLY A 107 21.22 30.27 -23.82
C GLY A 107 20.68 31.66 -23.47
N ASP A 108 19.63 32.15 -24.13
CA ASP A 108 18.95 33.36 -23.72
C ASP A 108 18.07 33.09 -22.48
N LEU A 109 18.06 34.04 -21.55
CA LEU A 109 17.38 33.92 -20.27
C LEU A 109 16.67 35.24 -19.94
N PHE A 110 15.41 35.13 -19.53
CA PHE A 110 14.71 36.18 -18.81
C PHE A 110 14.50 35.73 -17.35
N ARG A 111 14.84 36.59 -16.39
CA ARG A 111 14.64 36.34 -14.98
C ARG A 111 14.04 37.58 -14.30
N LEU A 112 12.80 37.43 -13.81
CA LEU A 112 12.12 38.43 -12.98
C LEU A 112 12.27 38.03 -11.51
N GLU A 113 12.76 38.95 -10.70
CA GLU A 113 12.84 38.77 -9.23
C GLU A 113 11.94 39.79 -8.55
N ILE A 114 11.10 39.28 -7.64
CA ILE A 114 10.22 40.08 -6.80
C ILE A 114 10.60 39.78 -5.36
N GLN A 115 11.21 40.77 -4.70
CA GLN A 115 11.53 40.66 -3.29
C GLN A 115 10.34 41.16 -2.46
N ILE A 116 9.87 40.32 -1.57
CA ILE A 116 8.74 40.61 -0.68
C ILE A 116 9.26 40.73 0.75
N HIS A 117 8.87 41.77 1.43
CA HIS A 117 9.22 42.04 2.82
C HIS A 117 7.95 42.06 3.66
N ASN A 118 7.83 41.12 4.58
CA ASN A 118 6.71 41.03 5.51
C ASN A 118 6.91 42.04 6.65
N LEU A 119 6.05 43.03 6.75
CA LEU A 119 6.08 44.08 7.78
C LEU A 119 5.20 43.76 9.00
N GLY A 120 4.52 42.62 9.01
CA GLY A 120 3.52 42.27 10.02
C GLY A 120 2.12 42.79 9.70
N ASN A 121 1.11 42.34 10.42
CA ASN A 121 -0.30 42.74 10.28
C ASN A 121 -0.83 42.73 8.83
N ASN A 122 -0.45 41.72 8.06
CA ASN A 122 -0.78 41.57 6.63
C ASN A 122 -0.30 42.73 5.73
N HIS A 123 0.70 43.49 6.17
CA HIS A 123 1.33 44.49 5.34
C HIS A 123 2.64 43.96 4.74
N PHE A 124 2.80 44.15 3.46
CA PHE A 124 3.96 43.66 2.69
C PHE A 124 4.48 44.76 1.76
N LEU A 125 5.79 44.88 1.70
CA LEU A 125 6.48 45.74 0.76
C LEU A 125 7.15 44.88 -0.32
N SER A 126 6.91 45.20 -1.58
CA SER A 126 7.54 44.51 -2.71
C SER A 126 8.52 45.41 -3.47
N ARG A 127 9.59 44.83 -3.95
CA ARG A 127 10.53 45.45 -4.90
C ARG A 127 10.79 44.47 -6.04
N SER A 128 10.77 44.94 -7.25
CA SER A 128 10.91 44.09 -8.44
C SER A 128 12.03 44.57 -9.34
N TRP A 129 12.73 43.63 -9.93
CA TRP A 129 13.73 43.87 -10.97
C TRP A 129 13.80 42.68 -11.89
N TYR A 130 14.28 42.86 -13.10
CA TYR A 130 14.45 41.77 -14.03
C TYR A 130 15.83 41.79 -14.68
N PHE A 131 16.25 40.61 -15.10
CA PHE A 131 17.49 40.38 -15.84
C PHE A 131 17.14 39.84 -17.23
N VAL A 132 17.84 40.32 -18.24
CA VAL A 132 17.78 39.76 -19.58
C VAL A 132 19.18 39.35 -19.96
N ARG A 133 19.36 38.13 -20.41
CA ARG A 133 20.61 37.67 -21.01
C ARG A 133 20.33 37.34 -22.48
N ASN A 134 20.87 38.17 -23.38
CA ASN A 134 20.80 37.98 -24.83
C ASN A 134 22.22 37.96 -25.38
N ASN A 135 22.55 36.97 -26.21
CA ASN A 135 23.87 36.85 -26.85
C ASN A 135 25.05 36.96 -25.84
N GLY A 136 24.91 36.40 -24.63
CA GLY A 136 25.93 36.46 -23.60
C GLY A 136 26.04 37.78 -22.82
N ARG A 137 25.33 38.84 -23.22
CA ARG A 137 25.27 40.10 -22.46
C ARG A 137 24.14 40.06 -21.44
N VAL A 138 24.42 40.47 -20.21
CA VAL A 138 23.44 40.55 -19.14
C VAL A 138 23.07 41.99 -18.85
N GLN A 139 21.78 42.30 -18.94
CA GLN A 139 21.22 43.60 -18.56
C GLN A 139 20.36 43.42 -17.32
N LYS A 140 20.48 44.33 -16.34
CA LYS A 140 19.65 44.38 -15.15
C LYS A 140 18.83 45.67 -15.19
N ARG A 141 17.51 45.54 -15.03
CA ARG A 141 16.58 46.68 -15.01
C ARG A 141 15.75 46.64 -13.73
N TYR A 142 15.69 47.75 -13.01
CA TYR A 142 14.88 47.93 -11.84
C TYR A 142 13.48 48.44 -12.20
N LEU A 143 12.45 47.81 -11.58
CA LEU A 143 11.09 48.31 -11.69
C LEU A 143 10.85 49.32 -10.56
N PHE A 144 10.48 50.56 -10.93
CA PHE A 144 10.55 51.72 -10.03
C PHE A 144 9.53 51.78 -8.91
N PHE A 145 8.46 50.95 -8.93
CA PHE A 145 7.41 50.99 -7.91
C PHE A 145 7.21 49.66 -7.21
N PRO A 146 6.99 49.68 -5.83
CA PRO A 146 6.51 48.52 -5.14
C PRO A 146 5.09 48.17 -5.67
N LEU A 147 4.91 46.96 -6.16
CA LEU A 147 3.62 46.47 -6.60
C LEU A 147 2.81 46.02 -5.36
N PRO A 148 1.58 46.50 -5.16
CA PRO A 148 0.69 45.95 -4.15
C PRO A 148 0.47 44.46 -4.37
N GLN A 149 0.33 43.69 -3.30
CA GLN A 149 0.15 42.22 -3.36
C GLN A 149 -0.99 41.79 -4.28
N PHE A 150 -2.10 42.53 -4.24
CA PHE A 150 -3.24 42.25 -5.11
C PHE A 150 -2.87 42.34 -6.59
N LEU A 151 -2.14 43.38 -6.98
CA LEU A 151 -1.68 43.54 -8.38
C LEU A 151 -0.68 42.44 -8.76
N LEU A 152 0.21 42.04 -7.85
CA LEU A 152 1.10 40.89 -8.05
C LEU A 152 0.30 39.60 -8.27
N ALA A 153 -0.72 39.35 -7.46
CA ALA A 153 -1.57 38.18 -7.59
C ALA A 153 -2.33 38.14 -8.92
N VAL A 154 -2.84 39.28 -9.37
CA VAL A 154 -3.50 39.43 -10.69
C VAL A 154 -2.52 39.15 -11.82
N ASP A 155 -1.32 39.71 -11.74
CA ASP A 155 -0.28 39.52 -12.78
C ASP A 155 0.21 38.07 -12.85
N PHE A 156 0.42 37.39 -11.71
CA PHE A 156 0.74 35.98 -11.70
C PHE A 156 -0.38 35.10 -12.27
N SER A 157 -1.63 35.42 -11.96
CA SER A 157 -2.78 34.73 -12.53
C SER A 157 -2.82 34.86 -14.06
N SER A 158 -2.57 36.09 -14.59
CA SER A 158 -2.51 36.36 -16.03
C SER A 158 -1.34 35.66 -16.69
N LEU A 159 -0.15 35.69 -16.04
CA LEU A 159 1.05 35.01 -16.48
C LEU A 159 0.84 33.50 -16.56
N ASN A 160 0.24 32.90 -15.53
CA ASN A 160 -0.08 31.48 -15.50
C ASN A 160 -1.03 31.09 -16.64
N ARG A 161 -2.08 31.87 -16.85
CA ARG A 161 -3.05 31.65 -17.95
C ARG A 161 -2.38 31.66 -19.32
N TYR A 162 -1.47 32.61 -19.55
CA TYR A 162 -0.79 32.78 -20.83
C TYR A 162 0.22 31.66 -21.10
N PHE A 163 1.04 31.30 -20.14
CA PHE A 163 2.16 30.37 -20.31
C PHE A 163 1.84 28.93 -19.95
N TYR A 164 0.70 28.64 -19.34
CA TYR A 164 0.34 27.30 -18.93
C TYR A 164 0.40 26.26 -20.07
N LYS A 165 0.07 26.65 -21.29
CA LYS A 165 0.17 25.74 -22.46
C LYS A 165 1.61 25.30 -22.78
N LYS A 166 2.61 26.03 -22.28
CA LYS A 166 4.05 25.76 -22.50
C LYS A 166 4.68 25.00 -21.30
N LEU A 167 3.99 24.93 -20.16
CA LEU A 167 4.42 24.11 -19.04
C LEU A 167 4.08 22.65 -19.30
N PRO A 168 4.99 21.69 -19.01
CA PRO A 168 4.63 20.28 -19.05
C PRO A 168 3.42 20.02 -18.16
N LYS A 169 2.60 19.03 -18.52
CA LYS A 169 1.39 18.67 -17.76
C LYS A 169 1.77 18.10 -16.38
N TYR A 170 2.05 18.93 -15.41
CA TYR A 170 2.37 18.56 -14.04
C TYR A 170 1.13 18.18 -13.18
N LEU A 171 -0.06 18.28 -13.74
CA LEU A 171 -1.33 18.09 -13.05
C LEU A 171 -1.48 16.74 -12.34
N GLU A 172 -0.85 15.71 -12.89
CA GLU A 172 -0.94 14.36 -12.34
C GLU A 172 0.08 14.10 -11.22
N ILE A 173 1.15 14.88 -11.15
CA ILE A 173 2.25 14.72 -10.20
C ILE A 173 1.85 15.14 -8.79
N GLN A 174 1.00 16.13 -8.67
CA GLN A 174 0.69 16.79 -7.41
C GLN A 174 0.05 15.87 -6.39
N LYS A 175 -0.78 14.94 -6.88
CA LYS A 175 -1.40 13.91 -6.04
C LYS A 175 -0.42 12.79 -5.69
N ALA A 176 0.68 12.71 -6.42
CA ALA A 176 1.75 11.75 -6.17
C ALA A 176 2.86 12.30 -5.25
N LEU A 177 3.07 13.61 -5.23
CA LEU A 177 4.14 14.25 -4.45
C LEU A 177 4.18 13.86 -2.96
N PRO A 178 3.04 13.78 -2.24
CA PRO A 178 3.05 13.34 -0.84
C PRO A 178 3.52 11.90 -0.64
N LEU A 179 3.53 11.08 -1.71
CA LEU A 179 3.96 9.69 -1.67
C LEU A 179 5.48 9.54 -1.80
N PHE A 180 6.18 10.58 -2.25
CA PHE A 180 7.62 10.54 -2.52
C PHE A 180 8.39 11.40 -1.54
N CYS A 181 9.55 10.91 -1.13
CA CYS A 181 10.49 11.64 -0.27
C CYS A 181 11.92 11.44 -0.77
N THR A 182 12.82 12.26 -0.26
CA THR A 182 14.27 12.16 -0.53
C THR A 182 14.99 11.21 0.45
N ASN A 183 14.29 10.72 1.49
CA ASN A 183 14.86 9.86 2.51
C ASN A 183 14.42 8.40 2.30
N SER A 184 15.36 7.46 2.41
CA SER A 184 15.12 6.03 2.23
C SER A 184 14.45 5.33 3.42
N ASN A 185 14.31 5.99 4.57
CA ASN A 185 13.68 5.37 5.74
C ASN A 185 12.21 5.06 5.47
N GLN A 186 11.81 3.79 5.64
CA GLN A 186 10.47 3.28 5.36
C GLN A 186 10.05 3.34 3.88
N ALA A 187 11.00 3.50 2.96
CA ALA A 187 10.71 3.49 1.54
C ALA A 187 10.43 2.07 1.02
N LEU A 188 9.50 1.97 0.07
CA LEU A 188 9.23 0.73 -0.68
C LEU A 188 10.04 0.67 -1.96
N PHE A 189 10.07 1.76 -2.69
CA PHE A 189 10.72 1.83 -3.99
C PHE A 189 11.63 3.04 -4.10
N GLU A 190 12.75 2.80 -4.74
CA GLU A 190 13.65 3.80 -5.28
C GLU A 190 13.21 4.09 -6.72
N VAL A 191 13.03 5.35 -7.05
CA VAL A 191 12.52 5.81 -8.36
C VAL A 191 13.56 6.70 -9.01
N ASP A 192 14.26 6.19 -10.01
CA ASP A 192 15.33 6.92 -10.70
C ASP A 192 14.80 7.87 -11.78
N SER A 193 13.64 7.57 -12.33
CA SER A 193 13.06 8.34 -13.43
C SER A 193 11.54 8.37 -13.33
N PHE A 194 11.04 9.15 -12.42
CA PHE A 194 9.67 9.63 -12.57
C PHE A 194 9.70 10.68 -13.68
N PRO A 195 8.71 10.73 -14.61
CA PRO A 195 8.77 11.64 -15.76
C PRO A 195 9.02 13.11 -15.42
N TYR A 196 9.07 13.44 -14.15
CA TYR A 196 9.07 14.79 -13.63
C TYR A 196 10.09 15.06 -12.53
N PHE A 197 10.83 14.04 -12.08
CA PHE A 197 11.90 14.20 -11.10
C PHE A 197 13.26 13.93 -11.75
N GLN A 198 14.16 14.88 -11.66
CA GLN A 198 15.54 14.73 -12.09
C GLN A 198 16.43 14.08 -11.02
N GLU A 199 15.92 13.96 -9.81
CA GLU A 199 16.63 13.40 -8.67
C GLU A 199 16.01 12.09 -8.24
N LYS A 200 16.81 11.27 -7.58
CA LYS A 200 16.41 10.00 -6.98
C LYS A 200 15.37 10.24 -5.89
N MET A 201 14.20 9.66 -6.06
CA MET A 201 13.09 9.77 -5.12
C MET A 201 12.74 8.40 -4.55
N TYR A 202 12.15 8.39 -3.38
CA TYR A 202 11.70 7.19 -2.70
C TYR A 202 10.19 7.22 -2.50
N LEU A 203 9.51 6.15 -2.89
CA LEU A 203 8.10 5.96 -2.60
C LEU A 203 7.95 5.44 -1.16
N ILE A 204 7.27 6.19 -0.32
CA ILE A 204 7.03 5.83 1.08
C ILE A 204 5.71 5.09 1.27
N GLN A 205 5.68 4.20 2.27
CA GLN A 205 4.54 3.33 2.53
C GLN A 205 3.36 4.05 3.19
N ASN A 206 3.61 5.04 4.04
CA ASN A 206 2.58 5.75 4.83
C ASN A 206 1.52 6.46 3.99
N ALA A 207 1.83 6.69 2.72
CA ALA A 207 0.90 7.28 1.78
C ALA A 207 0.06 6.24 1.03
N PHE A 208 0.23 4.95 1.32
CA PHE A 208 -0.49 3.87 0.65
C PHE A 208 -1.89 3.72 1.23
N PRO A 209 -2.93 3.86 0.41
CA PRO A 209 -4.25 3.44 0.81
C PRO A 209 -4.33 1.91 0.75
N PHE A 210 -4.00 1.23 1.86
CA PHE A 210 -4.17 -0.23 2.01
C PHE A 210 -5.62 -0.70 1.84
N ALA A 211 -6.57 0.21 1.75
CA ALA A 211 -7.98 -0.08 1.53
C ALA A 211 -8.33 -0.58 0.13
N LYS A 212 -7.32 -0.82 -0.75
CA LYS A 212 -7.54 -1.25 -2.13
C LYS A 212 -6.76 -2.51 -2.45
N HIS A 213 -7.35 -3.37 -3.29
CA HIS A 213 -6.69 -4.60 -3.73
C HIS A 213 -5.48 -4.32 -4.62
N SER A 214 -4.47 -5.16 -4.50
CA SER A 214 -3.19 -5.07 -5.19
C SER A 214 -2.83 -6.38 -5.89
N LEU A 215 -2.19 -6.28 -7.06
CA LEU A 215 -1.60 -7.40 -7.79
C LEU A 215 -0.10 -7.22 -7.91
N ILE A 216 0.68 -8.25 -7.51
CA ILE A 216 2.12 -8.35 -7.68
C ILE A 216 2.38 -9.50 -8.66
N ILE A 217 2.90 -9.21 -9.84
CA ILE A 217 3.12 -10.24 -10.86
C ILE A 217 4.54 -10.16 -11.42
N GLY A 218 5.13 -11.30 -11.76
CA GLY A 218 6.44 -11.36 -12.39
C GLY A 218 7.16 -12.67 -12.20
N SER A 219 8.16 -12.93 -13.05
CA SER A 219 8.95 -14.16 -13.07
C SER A 219 9.63 -14.46 -11.73
N SER A 220 9.97 -15.73 -11.51
CA SER A 220 10.68 -16.16 -10.30
C SER A 220 12.04 -15.48 -10.17
N GLY A 221 12.42 -15.10 -8.94
CA GLY A 221 13.72 -14.47 -8.65
C GLY A 221 13.81 -12.97 -8.96
N PHE A 222 12.76 -12.32 -9.45
CA PHE A 222 12.76 -10.88 -9.77
C PHE A 222 12.38 -9.96 -8.60
N GLY A 223 12.00 -10.49 -7.42
CA GLY A 223 11.88 -9.72 -6.21
C GLY A 223 10.47 -9.60 -5.61
N LYS A 224 9.46 -10.35 -6.10
CA LYS A 224 8.08 -10.33 -5.60
C LYS A 224 7.99 -10.59 -4.09
N SER A 225 8.46 -11.76 -3.63
CA SER A 225 8.38 -12.14 -2.21
C SER A 225 9.18 -11.19 -1.32
N LYS A 226 10.34 -10.69 -1.80
CA LYS A 226 11.11 -9.65 -1.07
C LYS A 226 10.36 -8.32 -0.97
N MET A 227 9.60 -7.95 -1.99
CA MET A 227 8.72 -6.79 -1.92
C MET A 227 7.61 -6.99 -0.89
N ILE A 228 6.96 -8.16 -0.86
CA ILE A 228 5.95 -8.49 0.14
C ILE A 228 6.55 -8.40 1.55
N SER A 229 7.72 -8.99 1.76
CA SER A 229 8.43 -8.96 3.03
C SER A 229 8.77 -7.52 3.47
N LEU A 230 9.30 -6.72 2.56
CA LEU A 230 9.58 -5.29 2.81
C LEU A 230 8.30 -4.52 3.19
N PHE A 231 7.21 -4.79 2.47
CA PHE A 231 5.91 -4.18 2.69
C PHE A 231 5.39 -4.47 4.11
N VAL A 232 5.39 -5.73 4.51
CA VAL A 232 4.94 -6.16 5.84
C VAL A 232 5.87 -5.63 6.95
N ALA A 233 7.18 -5.67 6.74
CA ALA A 233 8.16 -5.17 7.72
C ALA A 233 8.03 -3.66 7.95
N ASN A 234 7.81 -2.87 6.89
CA ASN A 234 7.59 -1.44 7.03
C ASN A 234 6.28 -1.13 7.74
N LEU A 235 5.21 -1.89 7.46
CA LEU A 235 3.93 -1.78 8.15
C LEU A 235 4.09 -2.06 9.65
N TYR A 236 4.88 -3.07 10.01
CA TYR A 236 5.18 -3.41 11.40
C TYR A 236 5.99 -2.33 12.13
N ARG A 237 6.95 -1.71 11.44
CA ARG A 237 7.80 -0.64 11.99
C ARG A 237 7.04 0.65 12.27
N ASP A 238 5.96 0.90 11.53
CA ASP A 238 5.09 2.05 11.77
C ASP A 238 4.08 1.74 12.89
N PHE A 239 4.25 2.43 14.01
CA PHE A 239 3.46 2.17 15.22
C PHE A 239 1.95 2.42 15.03
N GLU A 240 1.59 3.46 14.28
CA GLU A 240 0.17 3.80 14.05
C GLU A 240 -0.48 2.82 13.07
N LEU A 241 0.21 2.47 12.00
CA LEU A 241 -0.29 1.48 11.04
C LEU A 241 -0.37 0.09 11.68
N ARG A 242 0.61 -0.29 12.50
CA ARG A 242 0.60 -1.58 13.19
C ARG A 242 -0.61 -1.77 14.10
N LYS A 243 -1.14 -0.71 14.70
CA LYS A 243 -2.36 -0.76 15.52
C LYS A 243 -3.63 -0.89 14.67
N GLN A 244 -3.62 -0.35 13.46
CA GLN A 244 -4.80 -0.31 12.60
C GLN A 244 -4.96 -1.56 11.75
N TYR A 245 -3.87 -2.31 11.51
CA TYR A 245 -3.85 -3.43 10.58
C TYR A 245 -3.51 -4.76 11.25
N LYS A 246 -4.18 -5.80 10.77
CA LYS A 246 -3.77 -7.20 10.93
C LYS A 246 -3.36 -7.74 9.58
N VAL A 247 -2.27 -8.47 9.53
CA VAL A 247 -1.74 -9.05 8.28
C VAL A 247 -1.88 -10.56 8.34
N VAL A 248 -2.53 -11.13 7.33
CA VAL A 248 -2.71 -12.58 7.18
C VAL A 248 -2.10 -13.00 5.85
N VAL A 249 -1.21 -13.98 5.86
CA VAL A 249 -0.47 -14.44 4.68
C VAL A 249 -0.72 -15.92 4.46
N ILE A 250 -1.08 -16.31 3.23
CA ILE A 250 -1.01 -17.68 2.76
C ILE A 250 0.25 -17.82 1.91
N ASP A 251 1.19 -18.64 2.35
CA ASP A 251 2.49 -18.90 1.71
C ASP A 251 2.61 -20.37 1.31
N PRO A 252 2.31 -20.72 0.05
CA PRO A 252 2.38 -22.11 -0.42
C PRO A 252 3.80 -22.68 -0.45
N HIS A 253 4.81 -21.83 -0.56
CA HIS A 253 6.19 -22.24 -0.72
C HIS A 253 7.06 -22.10 0.53
N ALA A 254 6.50 -21.63 1.64
CA ALA A 254 7.22 -21.33 2.88
C ALA A 254 8.40 -20.35 2.68
N SER A 255 8.26 -19.43 1.73
CA SER A 255 9.32 -18.51 1.31
C SER A 255 9.39 -17.25 2.17
N LEU A 256 8.29 -16.82 2.76
CA LEU A 256 8.16 -15.58 3.53
C LEU A 256 8.53 -15.77 5.01
N GLU A 257 8.44 -17.00 5.52
CA GLU A 257 8.78 -17.31 6.93
C GLU A 257 10.22 -16.88 7.27
N GLY A 258 11.18 -17.18 6.40
CA GLY A 258 12.60 -16.82 6.58
C GLY A 258 12.85 -15.31 6.59
N ASP A 259 11.96 -14.53 6.03
CA ASP A 259 12.12 -13.08 5.91
C ASP A 259 11.40 -12.32 7.03
N ILE A 260 10.16 -12.69 7.35
CA ILE A 260 9.29 -11.92 8.25
C ILE A 260 8.66 -12.77 9.36
N GLY A 261 9.00 -14.04 9.49
CA GLY A 261 8.43 -14.93 10.51
C GLY A 261 8.65 -14.48 11.95
N GLY A 262 9.69 -13.70 12.21
CA GLY A 262 9.97 -13.14 13.54
C GLY A 262 9.06 -11.99 13.96
N ILE A 263 8.25 -11.46 13.05
CA ILE A 263 7.32 -10.34 13.35
C ILE A 263 6.01 -10.82 13.96
N GLY A 264 5.62 -12.08 13.71
CA GLY A 264 4.30 -12.60 14.10
C GLY A 264 4.26 -14.09 14.35
N ARG A 265 3.08 -14.66 14.18
CA ARG A 265 2.83 -16.10 14.31
C ARG A 265 2.98 -16.79 12.96
N VAL A 266 3.81 -17.82 12.90
CA VAL A 266 3.87 -18.75 11.77
C VAL A 266 3.17 -20.03 12.17
N ILE A 267 2.21 -20.47 11.35
CA ILE A 267 1.48 -21.72 11.49
C ILE A 267 2.01 -22.66 10.42
N ASP A 268 2.73 -23.67 10.87
CA ASP A 268 3.28 -24.72 10.03
C ASP A 268 2.44 -25.99 10.20
N PHE A 269 1.81 -26.43 9.12
CA PHE A 269 0.94 -27.61 9.14
C PHE A 269 1.68 -28.94 9.17
N GLU A 270 3.00 -28.95 9.13
CA GLU A 270 3.82 -30.16 9.30
C GLU A 270 4.03 -30.50 10.76
N THR A 271 3.97 -29.51 11.66
CA THR A 271 4.22 -29.72 13.07
C THR A 271 2.91 -29.75 13.85
N LEU A 272 2.74 -30.78 14.70
CA LEU A 272 1.57 -30.93 15.58
C LEU A 272 1.42 -29.80 16.61
N ASP A 273 2.49 -29.05 16.83
CA ASP A 273 2.55 -28.01 17.87
C ASP A 273 1.80 -26.73 17.51
N ASP A 274 1.51 -26.49 16.23
CA ASP A 274 0.92 -25.25 15.72
C ASP A 274 -0.46 -25.49 15.06
N SER A 275 -1.26 -26.46 15.57
CA SER A 275 -2.60 -26.73 15.04
C SER A 275 -3.55 -25.55 15.23
N VAL A 276 -4.22 -25.15 14.17
CA VAL A 276 -5.32 -24.17 14.19
C VAL A 276 -6.59 -24.87 13.75
N ASP A 277 -7.67 -24.64 14.50
CA ASP A 277 -8.98 -25.14 14.08
C ASP A 277 -9.43 -24.43 12.80
N LEU A 278 -9.44 -25.19 11.71
CA LEU A 278 -9.90 -24.73 10.39
C LEU A 278 -11.40 -24.98 10.17
N PHE A 279 -12.06 -25.68 11.10
CA PHE A 279 -13.48 -26.01 11.02
C PHE A 279 -14.28 -25.25 12.09
N PHE A 280 -14.42 -23.96 11.86
CA PHE A 280 -15.20 -23.15 12.78
C PHE A 280 -16.70 -23.36 12.53
N ASN A 281 -17.38 -24.01 13.47
CA ASN A 281 -18.78 -24.39 13.35
C ASN A 281 -19.68 -23.35 14.03
N HIS A 282 -20.45 -22.59 13.25
CA HIS A 282 -21.43 -21.63 13.77
C HIS A 282 -22.79 -21.86 13.09
N ARG A 283 -23.86 -21.97 13.91
CA ARG A 283 -25.23 -22.18 13.42
C ARG A 283 -25.74 -21.01 12.58
N ASP A 284 -25.35 -19.80 12.88
CA ASP A 284 -25.87 -18.59 12.21
C ASP A 284 -25.47 -18.46 10.75
N SER A 285 -24.53 -19.27 10.28
CA SER A 285 -23.99 -19.21 8.92
C SER A 285 -24.05 -20.53 8.15
N VAL A 286 -24.85 -21.50 8.58
CA VAL A 286 -24.88 -22.87 8.02
C VAL A 286 -25.06 -22.88 6.50
N VAL A 287 -26.02 -22.12 5.98
CA VAL A 287 -26.30 -22.09 4.52
C VAL A 287 -25.10 -21.54 3.75
N SER A 288 -24.60 -20.39 4.16
CA SER A 288 -23.47 -19.73 3.47
C SER A 288 -22.18 -20.56 3.58
N THR A 289 -21.91 -21.16 4.74
CA THR A 289 -20.76 -22.05 4.95
C THR A 289 -20.87 -23.33 4.13
N THR A 290 -22.08 -23.91 4.00
CA THR A 290 -22.32 -25.04 3.13
C THR A 290 -21.97 -24.72 1.68
N GLU A 291 -22.45 -23.60 1.14
CA GLU A 291 -22.14 -23.20 -0.24
C GLU A 291 -20.63 -22.96 -0.46
N LEU A 292 -19.96 -22.31 0.48
CA LEU A 292 -18.52 -22.10 0.38
C LEU A 292 -17.72 -23.41 0.38
N LEU A 293 -18.12 -24.38 1.23
CA LEU A 293 -17.52 -25.72 1.24
C LEU A 293 -17.81 -26.50 -0.04
N LEU A 294 -19.02 -26.39 -0.58
CA LEU A 294 -19.35 -26.99 -1.87
C LEU A 294 -18.52 -26.41 -3.02
N ASP A 295 -18.30 -25.09 -3.03
CA ASP A 295 -17.42 -24.44 -4.01
C ASP A 295 -15.98 -24.93 -3.88
N LEU A 296 -15.49 -25.13 -2.63
CA LEU A 296 -14.19 -25.74 -2.39
C LEU A 296 -14.12 -27.16 -2.97
N PHE A 297 -15.07 -28.04 -2.61
CA PHE A 297 -15.12 -29.41 -3.13
C PHE A 297 -15.24 -29.46 -4.65
N ARG A 298 -16.03 -28.57 -5.25
CA ARG A 298 -16.15 -28.44 -6.71
C ARG A 298 -14.79 -28.13 -7.35
N SER A 299 -14.00 -27.24 -6.75
CA SER A 299 -12.67 -26.89 -7.25
C SER A 299 -11.66 -28.03 -7.11
N LEU A 300 -11.84 -28.90 -6.13
CA LEU A 300 -10.95 -30.04 -5.86
C LEU A 300 -11.25 -31.26 -6.73
N PHE A 301 -12.52 -31.56 -6.95
CA PHE A 301 -12.93 -32.73 -7.74
C PHE A 301 -13.03 -32.45 -9.24
N GLN A 302 -13.13 -31.19 -9.65
CA GLN A 302 -13.20 -30.76 -11.05
C GLN A 302 -14.17 -31.62 -11.89
N ASP A 303 -13.67 -32.35 -12.89
CA ASP A 303 -14.47 -33.19 -13.79
C ASP A 303 -15.20 -34.35 -13.08
N GLN A 304 -14.71 -34.76 -11.90
CA GLN A 304 -15.38 -35.80 -11.10
C GLN A 304 -16.55 -35.25 -10.27
N TYR A 305 -16.70 -33.90 -10.18
CA TYR A 305 -17.78 -33.29 -9.42
C TYR A 305 -19.10 -33.36 -10.15
N GLN A 306 -19.91 -34.34 -9.77
CA GLN A 306 -21.21 -34.59 -10.38
C GLN A 306 -22.37 -34.20 -9.47
N SER A 307 -23.56 -34.04 -10.03
CA SER A 307 -24.76 -33.65 -9.27
C SER A 307 -25.13 -34.60 -8.13
N LYS A 308 -24.86 -35.89 -8.29
CA LYS A 308 -25.07 -36.89 -7.22
C LYS A 308 -24.10 -36.68 -6.06
N MET A 309 -22.83 -36.40 -6.35
CA MET A 309 -21.83 -36.09 -5.36
C MET A 309 -22.14 -34.77 -4.62
N GLU A 310 -22.50 -33.73 -5.38
CA GLU A 310 -22.92 -32.46 -4.80
C GLU A 310 -24.09 -32.63 -3.84
N ARG A 311 -25.07 -33.42 -4.20
CA ARG A 311 -26.23 -33.68 -3.36
C ARG A 311 -25.85 -34.38 -2.05
N VAL A 312 -24.97 -35.37 -2.09
CA VAL A 312 -24.43 -36.04 -0.89
C VAL A 312 -23.68 -35.05 -0.01
N LEU A 313 -22.74 -34.29 -0.58
CA LEU A 313 -21.95 -33.31 0.15
C LEU A 313 -22.84 -32.24 0.79
N ARG A 314 -23.77 -31.65 0.04
CA ARG A 314 -24.67 -30.59 0.50
C ARG A 314 -25.44 -31.00 1.76
N HIS A 315 -26.09 -32.16 1.73
CA HIS A 315 -26.91 -32.62 2.86
C HIS A 315 -26.04 -33.03 4.04
N SER A 316 -24.90 -33.67 3.80
CA SER A 316 -23.96 -34.10 4.83
C SER A 316 -23.28 -32.94 5.54
N ILE A 317 -22.78 -31.97 4.79
CA ILE A 317 -22.16 -30.75 5.32
C ILE A 317 -23.18 -29.95 6.14
N TYR A 318 -24.37 -29.74 5.59
CA TYR A 318 -25.43 -29.01 6.26
C TYR A 318 -25.80 -29.63 7.62
N LEU A 319 -25.99 -30.94 7.67
CA LEU A 319 -26.29 -31.66 8.91
C LEU A 319 -25.18 -31.51 9.96
N LEU A 320 -23.92 -31.69 9.56
CA LEU A 320 -22.78 -31.57 10.46
C LEU A 320 -22.55 -30.13 10.97
N LEU A 321 -22.81 -29.12 10.14
CA LEU A 321 -22.76 -27.73 10.56
C LEU A 321 -23.88 -27.36 11.52
N CYS A 322 -25.11 -27.89 11.30
CA CYS A 322 -26.21 -27.74 12.27
C CYS A 322 -25.90 -28.40 13.61
N ALA A 323 -25.16 -29.50 13.58
CA ALA A 323 -24.71 -30.23 14.78
C ALA A 323 -23.44 -29.61 15.39
N GLU A 324 -22.89 -28.55 14.82
CA GLU A 324 -21.66 -27.89 15.26
C GLU A 324 -20.44 -28.82 15.37
N CYS A 325 -20.41 -29.87 14.54
CA CYS A 325 -19.39 -30.90 14.59
C CYS A 325 -18.76 -31.21 13.22
N PHE A 326 -18.78 -30.22 12.27
CA PHE A 326 -18.19 -30.44 10.97
C PHE A 326 -16.68 -30.62 11.06
N SER A 327 -16.20 -31.78 10.63
CA SER A 327 -14.80 -32.11 10.36
C SER A 327 -14.72 -33.15 9.24
N PHE A 328 -13.56 -33.36 8.66
CA PHE A 328 -13.37 -34.40 7.65
C PHE A 328 -13.58 -35.80 8.25
N SER A 329 -13.16 -36.01 9.51
CA SER A 329 -13.41 -37.25 10.22
C SER A 329 -14.91 -37.51 10.43
N ASN A 330 -15.65 -36.50 10.90
CA ASN A 330 -17.10 -36.63 11.11
C ASN A 330 -17.88 -36.76 9.80
N LEU A 331 -17.44 -36.08 8.73
CA LEU A 331 -18.02 -36.28 7.43
C LEU A 331 -17.83 -37.72 6.93
N ARG A 332 -16.65 -38.30 7.13
CA ARG A 332 -16.36 -39.67 6.81
C ARG A 332 -17.24 -40.63 7.60
N HIS A 333 -17.36 -40.44 8.92
CA HIS A 333 -18.23 -41.23 9.79
C HIS A 333 -19.69 -41.15 9.34
N LEU A 334 -20.20 -39.95 9.07
CA LEU A 334 -21.57 -39.76 8.61
C LEU A 334 -21.90 -40.56 7.32
N LEU A 335 -20.93 -40.62 6.38
CA LEU A 335 -21.12 -41.33 5.12
C LEU A 335 -21.02 -42.86 5.29
N LEU A 336 -20.18 -43.37 6.16
CA LEU A 336 -19.92 -44.81 6.32
C LEU A 336 -20.77 -45.46 7.39
N ASP A 337 -20.88 -44.83 8.57
CA ASP A 337 -21.50 -45.39 9.77
C ASP A 337 -22.99 -45.01 9.80
N THR A 338 -23.82 -46.06 9.80
CA THR A 338 -25.27 -45.89 9.80
C THR A 338 -25.81 -45.52 11.17
N GLU A 339 -25.17 -46.03 12.24
CA GLU A 339 -25.60 -45.79 13.62
C GLU A 339 -25.31 -44.32 14.00
N TYR A 340 -24.09 -43.85 13.75
CA TYR A 340 -23.70 -42.47 13.96
C TYR A 340 -24.63 -41.50 13.19
N ARG A 341 -24.92 -41.79 11.92
CA ARG A 341 -25.85 -41.00 11.11
C ARG A 341 -27.23 -40.90 11.69
N ASN A 342 -27.79 -42.05 12.14
CA ASN A 342 -29.13 -42.11 12.70
C ASN A 342 -29.20 -41.35 14.04
N GLN A 343 -28.16 -41.43 14.88
CA GLN A 343 -28.08 -40.67 16.15
C GLN A 343 -28.08 -39.17 15.86
N LEU A 344 -27.27 -38.69 14.91
CA LEU A 344 -27.25 -37.29 14.52
C LEU A 344 -28.62 -36.81 14.00
N LEU A 345 -29.24 -37.58 13.12
CA LEU A 345 -30.57 -37.24 12.59
C LEU A 345 -31.62 -37.14 13.70
N GLN A 346 -31.64 -38.06 14.64
CA GLN A 346 -32.57 -38.03 15.77
C GLN A 346 -32.34 -36.84 16.69
N ASN A 347 -31.09 -36.57 17.05
CA ASN A 347 -30.73 -35.50 17.98
C ASN A 347 -31.01 -34.10 17.41
N TYR A 348 -30.86 -33.93 16.08
CA TYR A 348 -30.98 -32.62 15.44
C TYR A 348 -32.21 -32.47 14.56
N LYS A 349 -33.14 -33.44 14.54
CA LYS A 349 -34.34 -33.47 13.69
C LYS A 349 -35.16 -32.16 13.71
N GLN A 350 -35.23 -31.51 14.88
CA GLN A 350 -35.99 -30.25 15.05
C GLN A 350 -35.24 -28.99 14.55
N TYR A 351 -33.93 -29.09 14.30
CA TYR A 351 -33.08 -27.96 13.88
C TYR A 351 -32.73 -28.00 12.40
N ILE A 352 -33.05 -29.07 11.69
CA ILE A 352 -32.74 -29.28 10.29
C ILE A 352 -34.00 -29.29 9.43
N PRO A 353 -33.94 -28.80 8.18
CA PRO A 353 -35.06 -28.88 7.23
C PRO A 353 -35.50 -30.34 6.99
N HIS A 354 -36.81 -30.55 6.83
CA HIS A 354 -37.36 -31.88 6.54
C HIS A 354 -36.71 -32.52 5.31
N SER A 355 -36.30 -31.72 4.30
CA SER A 355 -35.60 -32.21 3.11
C SER A 355 -34.27 -32.92 3.43
N ILE A 356 -33.54 -32.51 4.46
CA ILE A 356 -32.30 -33.17 4.91
C ILE A 356 -32.66 -34.55 5.52
N VAL A 357 -33.67 -34.57 6.37
CA VAL A 357 -34.12 -35.84 7.01
C VAL A 357 -34.58 -36.84 5.94
N SER A 358 -35.47 -36.39 5.03
CA SER A 358 -36.00 -37.23 3.95
C SER A 358 -34.88 -37.73 3.01
N PHE A 359 -33.88 -36.92 2.75
CA PHE A 359 -32.73 -37.34 1.93
C PHE A 359 -32.00 -38.54 2.57
N PHE A 360 -31.70 -38.50 3.87
CA PHE A 360 -31.01 -39.61 4.52
C PHE A 360 -31.88 -40.82 4.79
N GLU A 361 -33.19 -40.65 4.96
CA GLU A 361 -34.13 -41.76 5.16
C GLU A 361 -34.40 -42.55 3.86
N SER A 362 -34.37 -41.91 2.68
CA SER A 362 -34.67 -42.51 1.40
C SER A 362 -33.54 -42.47 0.38
N ASP A 363 -33.22 -41.27 -0.12
CA ASP A 363 -32.38 -41.07 -1.31
C ASP A 363 -30.92 -41.47 -1.09
N PHE A 364 -30.40 -41.27 0.13
CA PHE A 364 -29.03 -41.63 0.45
C PHE A 364 -28.75 -43.10 0.34
N ASN A 365 -29.70 -43.95 0.76
CA ASN A 365 -29.58 -45.39 0.66
C ASN A 365 -29.58 -45.86 -0.79
N ASP A 366 -30.38 -45.23 -1.65
CA ASP A 366 -30.37 -45.48 -3.07
C ASP A 366 -29.04 -45.06 -3.74
N LEU A 367 -28.48 -43.88 -3.38
CA LEU A 367 -27.19 -43.47 -3.87
C LEU A 367 -26.05 -44.38 -3.36
N LYS A 368 -26.11 -44.84 -2.12
CA LYS A 368 -25.14 -45.77 -1.52
C LYS A 368 -25.15 -47.14 -2.20
N THR A 369 -26.31 -47.62 -2.66
CA THR A 369 -26.46 -48.95 -3.29
C THR A 369 -26.25 -48.91 -4.80
N LYS A 370 -26.81 -47.90 -5.49
CA LYS A 370 -26.88 -47.88 -6.97
C LYS A 370 -25.80 -46.97 -7.60
N SER A 371 -25.24 -46.01 -6.87
CA SER A 371 -24.34 -44.99 -7.41
C SER A 371 -23.14 -44.69 -6.50
N TYR A 372 -22.72 -45.68 -5.69
CA TYR A 372 -21.62 -45.51 -4.71
C TYR A 372 -20.33 -45.01 -5.36
N GLY A 373 -19.93 -45.59 -6.49
CA GLY A 373 -18.71 -45.23 -7.21
C GLY A 373 -18.66 -43.78 -7.69
N GLU A 374 -19.84 -43.21 -8.05
CA GLU A 374 -19.92 -41.84 -8.59
C GLU A 374 -20.20 -40.80 -7.49
N ALA A 375 -20.97 -41.16 -6.44
CA ALA A 375 -21.51 -40.23 -5.50
C ALA A 375 -20.71 -40.18 -4.17
N ILE A 376 -20.19 -41.31 -3.70
CA ILE A 376 -19.64 -41.45 -2.34
C ILE A 376 -18.15 -41.83 -2.36
N SER A 377 -17.77 -42.81 -3.19
CA SER A 377 -16.39 -43.33 -3.19
C SER A 377 -15.31 -42.26 -3.40
N PRO A 378 -15.43 -41.30 -4.32
CA PRO A 378 -14.43 -40.24 -4.46
C PRO A 378 -14.32 -39.35 -3.23
N ILE A 379 -15.46 -39.09 -2.55
CA ILE A 379 -15.47 -38.32 -1.30
C ILE A 379 -14.71 -39.09 -0.23
N ILE A 380 -14.98 -40.38 -0.05
CA ILE A 380 -14.31 -41.22 0.96
C ILE A 380 -12.80 -41.28 0.69
N SER A 381 -12.39 -41.50 -0.56
CA SER A 381 -10.96 -41.54 -0.91
C SER A 381 -10.27 -40.21 -0.57
N PHE A 382 -10.92 -39.10 -0.80
CA PHE A 382 -10.41 -37.78 -0.41
C PHE A 382 -10.35 -37.62 1.12
N LEU A 383 -11.39 -38.03 1.83
CA LEU A 383 -11.42 -37.94 3.28
C LEU A 383 -10.40 -38.85 3.95
N ASP A 384 -10.14 -40.05 3.41
CA ASP A 384 -9.08 -40.95 3.87
C ASP A 384 -7.70 -40.29 3.73
N GLU A 385 -7.43 -39.62 2.59
CA GLU A 385 -6.19 -38.87 2.39
C GLU A 385 -6.05 -37.72 3.42
N MET A 386 -7.11 -36.95 3.64
CA MET A 386 -7.09 -35.83 4.57
C MET A 386 -6.95 -36.27 6.03
N THR A 387 -7.62 -37.31 6.44
CA THR A 387 -7.56 -37.79 7.82
C THR A 387 -6.25 -38.46 8.20
N MET A 388 -5.36 -38.78 7.23
CA MET A 388 -3.99 -39.20 7.50
C MET A 388 -3.10 -38.02 7.95
N LEU A 389 -3.48 -36.79 7.66
CA LEU A 389 -2.68 -35.61 8.04
C LEU A 389 -2.86 -35.28 9.52
N PRO A 390 -1.77 -35.00 10.26
CA PRO A 390 -1.81 -34.70 11.67
C PRO A 390 -2.75 -33.53 12.02
N VAL A 391 -2.83 -32.53 11.16
CA VAL A 391 -3.68 -31.34 11.35
C VAL A 391 -5.18 -31.68 11.43
N PHE A 392 -5.62 -32.80 10.82
CA PHE A 392 -7.01 -33.24 10.82
C PHE A 392 -7.29 -34.41 11.76
N GLN A 393 -6.27 -34.93 12.48
CA GLN A 393 -6.39 -36.06 13.40
C GLN A 393 -6.70 -35.67 14.87
N GLY A 394 -6.66 -34.39 15.21
CA GLY A 394 -6.59 -33.98 16.60
C GLY A 394 -7.90 -33.54 17.22
N GLU A 395 -8.26 -34.14 18.36
CA GLU A 395 -9.13 -33.57 19.42
C GLU A 395 -8.39 -32.56 20.31
N ARG A 396 -7.18 -32.16 19.96
CA ARG A 396 -6.34 -31.25 20.77
C ARG A 396 -6.80 -29.82 20.59
N SER A 397 -6.81 -29.08 21.69
CA SER A 397 -7.10 -27.66 21.80
C SER A 397 -6.33 -26.85 20.75
N SER A 398 -6.89 -26.79 19.57
CA SER A 398 -6.43 -25.95 18.48
C SER A 398 -6.73 -24.51 18.87
N TYR A 399 -5.79 -23.63 18.57
CA TYR A 399 -6.06 -22.22 18.64
C TYR A 399 -7.13 -21.89 17.61
N HIS A 400 -8.19 -21.20 18.04
CA HIS A 400 -9.16 -20.67 17.08
C HIS A 400 -8.47 -19.65 16.17
N LEU A 401 -8.77 -19.72 14.88
CA LEU A 401 -8.23 -18.80 13.89
C LEU A 401 -8.48 -17.34 14.28
N GLU A 402 -9.65 -17.05 14.81
CA GLU A 402 -10.05 -15.75 15.32
C GLU A 402 -9.07 -15.21 16.37
N SER A 403 -8.87 -15.96 17.46
CA SER A 403 -7.96 -15.55 18.55
C SER A 403 -6.52 -15.42 18.07
N THR A 404 -6.11 -16.25 17.12
CA THR A 404 -4.78 -16.18 16.53
C THR A 404 -4.57 -14.87 15.77
N ILE A 405 -5.53 -14.45 14.98
CA ILE A 405 -5.44 -13.19 14.23
C ILE A 405 -5.57 -11.98 15.15
N GLN A 406 -6.49 -12.02 16.12
CA GLN A 406 -6.65 -10.92 17.08
C GLN A 406 -5.39 -10.67 17.91
N ASN A 407 -4.71 -11.72 18.35
CA ASN A 407 -3.56 -11.62 19.25
C ASN A 407 -2.23 -11.27 18.54
N HIS A 408 -2.14 -11.44 17.22
CA HIS A 408 -0.90 -11.21 16.47
C HIS A 408 -1.10 -10.14 15.39
N PHE A 409 -0.06 -9.33 15.16
CA PHE A 409 -0.04 -8.39 14.03
C PHE A 409 0.03 -9.13 12.70
N LEU A 410 0.87 -10.16 12.62
CA LEU A 410 1.10 -10.98 11.45
C LEU A 410 0.80 -12.44 11.75
N THR A 411 0.02 -13.09 10.88
CA THR A 411 -0.20 -14.54 10.89
C THR A 411 0.18 -15.09 9.52
N ILE A 412 1.15 -15.99 9.46
CA ILE A 412 1.61 -16.66 8.24
C ILE A 412 1.15 -18.12 8.28
N PHE A 413 0.38 -18.53 7.29
CA PHE A 413 0.06 -19.93 7.01
C PHE A 413 1.09 -20.48 6.03
N SER A 414 2.07 -21.21 6.55
CA SER A 414 3.15 -21.85 5.79
C SER A 414 2.69 -23.23 5.35
N LEU A 415 2.34 -23.38 4.07
CA LEU A 415 1.73 -24.61 3.56
C LEU A 415 2.75 -25.61 3.02
N ASN A 416 3.97 -25.21 2.77
CA ASN A 416 5.08 -26.04 2.26
C ASN A 416 4.65 -27.08 1.20
N GLN A 417 4.19 -26.61 0.05
CA GLN A 417 3.65 -27.43 -1.04
C GLN A 417 4.54 -28.61 -1.44
N ASN A 418 5.87 -28.44 -1.35
CA ASN A 418 6.82 -29.52 -1.71
C ASN A 418 6.69 -30.73 -0.81
N LYS A 419 6.23 -30.57 0.43
CA LYS A 419 6.04 -31.66 1.39
C LYS A 419 4.59 -32.14 1.44
N LEU A 420 3.64 -31.21 1.46
CA LEU A 420 2.22 -31.54 1.56
C LEU A 420 1.61 -31.98 0.22
N GLY A 421 2.21 -31.59 -0.90
CA GLY A 421 1.65 -31.82 -2.23
C GLY A 421 0.60 -30.81 -2.64
N ASN A 422 0.33 -30.72 -3.95
CA ASN A 422 -0.54 -29.69 -4.54
C ASN A 422 -1.99 -29.75 -4.02
N ARG A 423 -2.55 -30.95 -3.90
CA ARG A 423 -3.95 -31.16 -3.54
C ARG A 423 -4.24 -30.69 -2.12
N ILE A 424 -3.42 -31.13 -1.17
CA ILE A 424 -3.51 -30.76 0.25
C ILE A 424 -3.33 -29.25 0.43
N THR A 425 -2.32 -28.68 -0.22
CA THR A 425 -2.08 -27.23 -0.20
C THR A 425 -3.30 -26.43 -0.66
N LYS A 426 -3.96 -26.85 -1.74
CA LYS A 426 -5.22 -26.23 -2.19
C LYS A 426 -6.36 -26.34 -1.19
N VAL A 427 -6.50 -27.51 -0.55
CA VAL A 427 -7.53 -27.73 0.48
C VAL A 427 -7.31 -26.81 1.67
N LEU A 428 -6.10 -26.80 2.22
CA LEU A 428 -5.75 -25.95 3.36
C LEU A 428 -5.94 -24.46 3.05
N ALA A 429 -5.42 -24.01 1.91
CA ALA A 429 -5.62 -22.64 1.47
C ALA A 429 -7.10 -22.28 1.33
N GLY A 430 -7.90 -23.17 0.75
CA GLY A 430 -9.34 -22.98 0.57
C GLY A 430 -10.08 -22.90 1.92
N LEU A 431 -9.76 -23.77 2.88
CA LEU A 431 -10.32 -23.73 4.21
C LEU A 431 -9.95 -22.45 4.96
N ILE A 432 -8.68 -22.03 4.89
CA ILE A 432 -8.22 -20.77 5.50
C ILE A 432 -8.98 -19.59 4.89
N MET A 433 -9.06 -19.52 3.57
CA MET A 433 -9.80 -18.46 2.88
C MET A 433 -11.27 -18.43 3.28
N GLN A 434 -11.91 -19.59 3.37
CA GLN A 434 -13.31 -19.70 3.78
C GLN A 434 -13.50 -19.20 5.21
N GLN A 435 -12.66 -19.63 6.14
CA GLN A 435 -12.74 -19.17 7.52
C GLN A 435 -12.50 -17.67 7.63
N MET A 436 -11.52 -17.15 6.92
CA MET A 436 -11.28 -15.70 6.83
C MET A 436 -12.50 -14.94 6.33
N PHE A 437 -13.15 -15.46 5.28
CA PHE A 437 -14.35 -14.83 4.73
C PHE A 437 -15.51 -14.83 5.73
N SER A 438 -15.72 -15.92 6.44
CA SER A 438 -16.71 -16.02 7.51
C SER A 438 -16.41 -15.04 8.67
N LEU A 439 -15.15 -14.95 9.12
CA LEU A 439 -14.74 -14.06 10.20
C LEU A 439 -15.00 -12.58 9.87
N ILE A 440 -14.64 -12.15 8.64
CA ILE A 440 -14.84 -10.77 8.21
C ILE A 440 -16.32 -10.42 8.02
N GLN A 441 -17.13 -11.36 7.53
CA GLN A 441 -18.58 -11.12 7.37
C GLN A 441 -19.28 -10.93 8.71
N ARG A 442 -18.84 -11.62 9.76
CA ARG A 442 -19.37 -11.48 11.11
C ARG A 442 -18.86 -10.22 11.85
N GLY A 443 -17.88 -9.53 11.28
CA GLY A 443 -17.33 -8.30 11.89
C GLY A 443 -16.60 -8.54 13.21
N VAL A 444 -16.03 -9.73 13.39
CA VAL A 444 -15.36 -10.14 14.64
C VAL A 444 -14.04 -9.42 14.85
N ILE A 445 -13.38 -9.04 13.76
CA ILE A 445 -12.10 -8.32 13.76
C ILE A 445 -12.39 -6.86 13.45
N SER A 446 -12.04 -5.98 14.38
CA SER A 446 -12.29 -4.53 14.25
C SER A 446 -11.26 -3.81 13.39
N GLU A 447 -10.04 -4.35 13.33
CA GLU A 447 -8.93 -3.77 12.58
C GLU A 447 -9.08 -4.06 11.09
N GLN A 448 -8.37 -3.28 10.28
CA GLN A 448 -8.29 -3.53 8.85
C GLN A 448 -7.42 -4.76 8.58
N ILE A 449 -7.90 -5.66 7.74
CA ILE A 449 -7.18 -6.88 7.39
C ILE A 449 -6.49 -6.71 6.05
N LEU A 450 -5.18 -6.90 6.03
CA LEU A 450 -4.39 -7.07 4.83
C LEU A 450 -4.17 -8.56 4.59
N PHE A 451 -4.91 -9.11 3.62
CA PHE A 451 -4.85 -10.51 3.26
C PHE A 451 -3.93 -10.73 2.06
N ILE A 452 -2.81 -11.40 2.28
CA ILE A 452 -1.78 -11.64 1.27
C ILE A 452 -1.84 -13.10 0.82
N VAL A 453 -2.00 -13.30 -0.47
CA VAL A 453 -2.00 -14.62 -1.11
C VAL A 453 -0.79 -14.68 -2.02
N ASP A 454 0.26 -15.39 -1.59
CA ASP A 454 1.41 -15.61 -2.45
C ASP A 454 1.14 -16.76 -3.41
N GLU A 455 1.68 -16.70 -4.61
CA GLU A 455 1.57 -17.67 -5.69
C GLU A 455 0.12 -18.15 -5.96
N VAL A 456 -0.75 -17.20 -6.29
CA VAL A 456 -2.19 -17.43 -6.57
C VAL A 456 -2.47 -18.62 -7.48
N PRO A 457 -1.75 -18.87 -8.60
CA PRO A 457 -2.05 -20.01 -9.48
C PRO A 457 -1.97 -21.37 -8.79
N VAL A 458 -1.14 -21.49 -7.74
CA VAL A 458 -0.97 -22.74 -6.98
C VAL A 458 -2.19 -23.05 -6.12
N ILE A 459 -2.78 -22.03 -5.51
CA ILE A 459 -3.83 -22.15 -4.50
C ILE A 459 -5.16 -21.49 -4.96
N GLU A 460 -5.30 -21.25 -6.25
CA GLU A 460 -6.50 -20.63 -6.80
C GLU A 460 -7.77 -21.35 -6.35
N ASN A 461 -8.72 -20.55 -5.84
CA ASN A 461 -10.00 -21.01 -5.35
C ASN A 461 -11.08 -19.97 -5.73
N PRO A 462 -12.32 -20.40 -6.08
CA PRO A 462 -13.43 -19.50 -6.40
C PRO A 462 -13.72 -18.42 -5.34
N ILE A 463 -13.39 -18.68 -4.09
CA ILE A 463 -13.57 -17.73 -3.00
C ILE A 463 -12.74 -16.44 -3.17
N LEU A 464 -11.59 -16.50 -3.87
CA LEU A 464 -10.79 -15.31 -4.19
C LEU A 464 -11.57 -14.30 -5.03
N THR A 465 -12.43 -14.76 -5.93
CA THR A 465 -13.32 -13.90 -6.72
C THR A 465 -14.28 -13.13 -5.80
N ARG A 466 -14.85 -13.82 -4.81
CA ARG A 466 -15.71 -13.19 -3.77
C ARG A 466 -14.93 -12.21 -2.89
N PHE A 467 -13.71 -12.57 -2.45
CA PHE A 467 -12.85 -11.66 -1.72
C PHE A 467 -12.64 -10.34 -2.47
N LEU A 468 -12.32 -10.39 -3.75
CA LEU A 468 -12.11 -9.19 -4.55
C LEU A 468 -13.38 -8.36 -4.74
N ALA A 469 -14.54 -9.00 -4.85
CA ALA A 469 -15.80 -8.31 -5.11
C ALA A 469 -16.44 -7.72 -3.84
N GLU A 470 -16.34 -8.40 -2.70
CA GLU A 470 -17.16 -8.11 -1.52
C GLU A 470 -16.40 -7.59 -0.31
N SER A 471 -15.12 -7.95 -0.15
CA SER A 471 -14.39 -7.76 1.11
C SER A 471 -14.13 -6.30 1.50
N ARG A 472 -14.20 -5.36 0.56
CA ARG A 472 -14.05 -3.92 0.87
C ARG A 472 -15.07 -3.42 1.90
N LYS A 473 -16.30 -3.94 1.87
CA LYS A 473 -17.35 -3.57 2.86
C LYS A 473 -16.98 -4.02 4.27
N TYR A 474 -16.07 -4.97 4.39
CA TYR A 474 -15.67 -5.60 5.64
C TYR A 474 -14.24 -5.24 6.05
N HIS A 475 -13.73 -4.12 5.58
CA HIS A 475 -12.39 -3.62 5.91
C HIS A 475 -11.24 -4.60 5.57
N LEU A 476 -11.41 -5.45 4.55
CA LEU A 476 -10.36 -6.34 4.07
C LEU A 476 -9.84 -5.90 2.70
N SER A 477 -8.53 -5.85 2.54
CA SER A 477 -7.85 -5.67 1.27
C SER A 477 -6.96 -6.87 0.96
N CYS A 478 -6.88 -7.24 -0.32
CA CYS A 478 -6.07 -8.35 -0.80
C CYS A 478 -4.82 -7.87 -1.51
N ILE A 479 -3.69 -8.53 -1.26
CA ILE A 479 -2.52 -8.53 -2.12
C ILE A 479 -2.41 -9.91 -2.75
N LEU A 480 -2.59 -9.98 -4.06
CA LEU A 480 -2.43 -11.20 -4.83
C LEU A 480 -1.06 -11.20 -5.48
N SER A 481 -0.30 -12.27 -5.32
CA SER A 481 1.01 -12.46 -5.94
C SER A 481 1.04 -13.69 -6.84
N GLY A 482 1.81 -13.65 -7.92
CA GLY A 482 1.97 -14.81 -8.80
C GLY A 482 3.09 -14.64 -9.81
N GLN A 483 3.54 -15.77 -10.38
CA GLN A 483 4.60 -15.77 -11.39
C GLN A 483 4.05 -15.57 -12.79
N TYR A 484 2.91 -16.20 -13.10
CA TYR A 484 2.30 -16.21 -14.43
C TYR A 484 0.85 -15.78 -14.35
N PHE A 485 0.53 -14.66 -14.98
CA PHE A 485 -0.84 -14.14 -15.02
C PHE A 485 -1.77 -15.03 -15.86
N ASN A 486 -1.25 -15.60 -16.94
CA ASN A 486 -2.03 -16.45 -17.84
C ASN A 486 -2.42 -17.81 -17.24
N GLN A 487 -1.78 -18.25 -16.15
CA GLN A 487 -2.18 -19.47 -15.43
C GLN A 487 -3.40 -19.26 -14.51
N ILE A 488 -3.79 -18.02 -14.25
CA ILE A 488 -4.98 -17.68 -13.47
C ILE A 488 -6.22 -17.94 -14.33
N SER A 489 -7.29 -18.46 -13.73
CA SER A 489 -8.56 -18.71 -14.45
C SER A 489 -9.18 -17.43 -15.01
N GLU A 490 -9.96 -17.54 -16.07
CA GLU A 490 -10.62 -16.40 -16.70
C GLU A 490 -11.61 -15.69 -15.76
N SER A 491 -12.25 -16.42 -14.84
CA SER A 491 -13.15 -15.85 -13.83
C SER A 491 -12.40 -14.95 -12.86
N LEU A 492 -11.25 -15.41 -12.36
CA LEU A 492 -10.42 -14.63 -11.42
C LEU A 492 -9.71 -13.48 -12.15
N LYS A 493 -9.24 -13.64 -13.39
CA LYS A 493 -8.71 -12.52 -14.20
C LYS A 493 -9.71 -11.39 -14.34
N ARG A 494 -10.99 -11.72 -14.68
CA ARG A 494 -12.06 -10.71 -14.76
C ARG A 494 -12.28 -10.00 -13.43
N ALA A 495 -12.28 -10.74 -12.31
CA ALA A 495 -12.41 -10.15 -10.99
C ALA A 495 -11.22 -9.25 -10.63
N ILE A 496 -9.99 -9.63 -11.00
CA ILE A 496 -8.77 -8.82 -10.83
C ILE A 496 -8.91 -7.51 -11.61
N PHE A 497 -9.24 -7.57 -12.90
CA PHE A 497 -9.37 -6.35 -13.72
C PHE A 497 -10.47 -5.40 -13.23
N ALA A 498 -11.55 -5.93 -12.66
CA ALA A 498 -12.65 -5.14 -12.14
C ALA A 498 -12.35 -4.49 -10.76
N ASN A 499 -11.59 -5.15 -9.90
CA ASN A 499 -11.50 -4.76 -8.49
C ASN A 499 -10.09 -4.35 -8.03
N VAL A 500 -9.03 -4.81 -8.70
CA VAL A 500 -7.66 -4.46 -8.35
C VAL A 500 -7.32 -3.07 -8.88
N VAL A 501 -6.75 -2.26 -8.02
CA VAL A 501 -6.39 -0.87 -8.33
C VAL A 501 -4.87 -0.71 -8.43
N HIS A 502 -4.13 -1.39 -7.59
CA HIS A 502 -2.68 -1.28 -7.52
C HIS A 502 -2.01 -2.45 -8.24
N TYR A 503 -1.12 -2.15 -9.16
CA TYR A 503 -0.37 -3.14 -9.93
C TYR A 503 1.13 -2.93 -9.74
N TYR A 504 1.83 -4.01 -9.44
CA TYR A 504 3.28 -4.08 -9.34
C TYR A 504 3.76 -5.16 -10.29
N ILE A 505 4.22 -4.76 -11.47
CA ILE A 505 4.58 -5.68 -12.54
C ILE A 505 6.11 -5.71 -12.64
N PHE A 506 6.70 -6.78 -12.13
CA PHE A 506 8.09 -7.14 -12.37
C PHE A 506 8.24 -7.69 -13.78
N ARG A 507 9.43 -8.19 -14.15
CA ARG A 507 9.62 -8.83 -15.44
C ARG A 507 8.64 -9.97 -15.64
N VAL A 508 7.93 -9.98 -16.76
CA VAL A 508 6.93 -10.97 -17.14
C VAL A 508 7.21 -11.56 -18.51
N SER A 509 6.54 -12.66 -18.86
CA SER A 509 6.53 -13.21 -20.21
C SER A 509 5.86 -12.26 -21.19
N GLN A 510 6.11 -12.44 -22.50
CA GLN A 510 5.45 -11.64 -23.54
C GLN A 510 3.93 -11.80 -23.52
N MET A 511 3.44 -13.02 -23.22
CA MET A 511 1.99 -13.29 -23.12
C MET A 511 1.36 -12.53 -21.95
N ASP A 512 2.00 -12.57 -20.78
CA ASP A 512 1.52 -11.84 -19.60
C ASP A 512 1.62 -10.33 -19.79
N ALA A 513 2.72 -9.84 -20.42
CA ALA A 513 2.88 -8.42 -20.75
C ALA A 513 1.76 -7.94 -21.66
N SER A 514 1.37 -8.73 -22.67
CA SER A 514 0.27 -8.40 -23.58
C SER A 514 -1.08 -8.29 -22.86
N ALA A 515 -1.33 -9.12 -21.87
CA ALA A 515 -2.55 -9.09 -21.06
C ALA A 515 -2.60 -7.92 -20.08
N LEU A 516 -1.44 -7.49 -19.56
CA LEU A 516 -1.33 -6.50 -18.48
C LEU A 516 -1.06 -5.06 -18.97
N VAL A 517 -0.55 -4.89 -20.19
CA VAL A 517 -0.10 -3.57 -20.71
C VAL A 517 -1.22 -2.53 -20.71
N ASP A 518 -2.43 -2.94 -21.05
CA ASP A 518 -3.58 -2.03 -21.10
C ASP A 518 -4.05 -1.60 -19.69
N CYS A 519 -3.78 -2.41 -18.66
CA CYS A 519 -4.09 -2.09 -17.28
C CYS A 519 -3.16 -1.04 -16.69
N VAL A 520 -1.92 -0.91 -17.19
CA VAL A 520 -0.88 -0.12 -16.53
C VAL A 520 -0.89 1.34 -16.97
N SER A 521 -1.46 1.68 -18.12
CA SER A 521 -1.52 3.05 -18.67
C SER A 521 -0.15 3.77 -18.67
N MET A 522 0.92 3.02 -18.94
CA MET A 522 2.30 3.51 -18.92
C MET A 522 2.58 4.40 -20.14
N LYS A 523 3.34 5.48 -19.94
CA LYS A 523 3.86 6.31 -21.02
C LYS A 523 5.37 6.15 -21.10
N LEU A 524 5.87 5.82 -22.29
CA LEU A 524 7.30 5.74 -22.57
C LEU A 524 7.78 7.01 -23.28
N SER A 525 8.99 7.45 -22.95
CA SER A 525 9.59 8.66 -23.54
C SER A 525 10.01 8.48 -24.99
N SER A 526 10.32 7.27 -25.41
CA SER A 526 10.89 6.97 -26.74
C SER A 526 9.85 6.58 -27.79
N SER A 527 8.84 5.79 -27.40
CA SER A 527 7.70 5.46 -28.26
C SER A 527 6.53 5.02 -27.38
N ASP A 528 5.31 5.42 -27.71
CA ASP A 528 4.11 5.09 -26.92
C ASP A 528 3.30 3.96 -27.58
N THR A 529 3.96 3.09 -28.39
CA THR A 529 3.31 1.94 -29.01
C THR A 529 3.10 0.81 -28.01
N LYS A 530 2.11 -0.04 -28.28
CA LYS A 530 1.79 -1.20 -27.42
C LYS A 530 2.96 -2.18 -27.38
N GLU A 531 3.62 -2.40 -28.51
CA GLU A 531 4.76 -3.29 -28.67
C GLU A 531 5.96 -2.82 -27.80
N ALA A 532 6.25 -1.51 -27.82
CA ALA A 532 7.33 -0.95 -26.99
C ALA A 532 7.05 -1.11 -25.48
N LYS A 533 5.79 -0.98 -25.07
CA LYS A 533 5.38 -1.19 -23.67
C LYS A 533 5.49 -2.67 -23.28
N ILE A 534 5.10 -3.58 -24.16
CA ILE A 534 5.26 -5.03 -23.94
C ILE A 534 6.74 -5.36 -23.80
N GLN A 535 7.59 -4.89 -24.72
CA GLN A 535 9.02 -5.08 -24.67
C GLN A 535 9.61 -4.56 -23.36
N PHE A 536 9.23 -3.35 -22.95
CA PHE A 536 9.68 -2.76 -21.69
C PHE A 536 9.36 -3.65 -20.46
N LEU A 537 8.16 -4.25 -20.39
CA LEU A 537 7.78 -5.16 -19.30
C LEU A 537 8.55 -6.48 -19.32
N THR A 538 9.00 -6.94 -20.49
CA THR A 538 9.78 -8.17 -20.63
C THR A 538 11.28 -7.98 -20.37
N GLU A 539 11.78 -6.75 -20.37
CA GLU A 539 13.20 -6.42 -20.22
C GLU A 539 13.58 -5.85 -18.85
N LEU A 540 12.63 -5.76 -17.90
CA LEU A 540 12.91 -5.27 -16.56
C LEU A 540 13.99 -6.07 -15.87
N ASN A 541 14.90 -5.39 -15.16
CA ASN A 541 15.96 -6.02 -14.37
C ASN A 541 15.44 -6.59 -13.05
N LYS A 542 16.28 -7.37 -12.36
CA LYS A 542 15.97 -7.83 -11.00
C LYS A 542 15.66 -6.65 -10.09
N ARG A 543 14.58 -6.77 -9.29
CA ARG A 543 14.08 -5.76 -8.36
C ARG A 543 13.44 -4.53 -9.02
N GLU A 544 13.46 -4.42 -10.34
CA GLU A 544 12.72 -3.38 -11.04
C GLU A 544 11.28 -3.84 -11.31
N CYS A 545 10.34 -2.93 -11.15
CA CYS A 545 8.94 -3.18 -11.50
C CYS A 545 8.28 -1.88 -12.00
N VAL A 546 7.24 -2.06 -12.80
CA VAL A 546 6.32 -0.98 -13.13
C VAL A 546 5.26 -0.90 -12.03
N VAL A 547 5.12 0.28 -11.46
CA VAL A 547 4.21 0.57 -10.36
C VAL A 547 3.05 1.42 -10.86
N ARG A 548 1.83 0.93 -10.71
CA ARG A 548 0.59 1.68 -10.90
C ARG A 548 -0.17 1.71 -9.59
N ILE A 549 -0.36 2.89 -9.04
CA ILE A 549 -1.04 3.09 -7.76
C ILE A 549 -2.02 4.24 -7.85
N SER A 550 -2.94 4.32 -6.91
CA SER A 550 -3.82 5.47 -6.76
C SER A 550 -3.66 6.10 -5.38
N ASN A 551 -3.78 7.40 -5.32
CA ASN A 551 -3.87 8.15 -4.07
C ASN A 551 -5.17 8.94 -4.07
N GLN A 552 -5.91 8.91 -2.95
CA GLN A 552 -7.20 9.63 -2.79
C GLN A 552 -8.14 9.50 -4.01
N ASN A 553 -8.29 8.27 -4.53
CA ASN A 553 -9.09 7.93 -5.73
C ASN A 553 -8.58 8.49 -7.07
N VAL A 554 -7.39 9.07 -7.12
CA VAL A 554 -6.74 9.50 -8.34
C VAL A 554 -5.63 8.55 -8.72
N MET A 555 -5.68 8.07 -9.96
CA MET A 555 -4.62 7.22 -10.51
C MET A 555 -3.35 8.05 -10.73
N ILE A 556 -2.24 7.52 -10.23
CA ILE A 556 -0.91 8.08 -10.48
C ILE A 556 -0.40 7.47 -11.79
N PRO A 557 0.22 8.25 -12.68
CA PRO A 557 0.87 7.70 -13.87
C PRO A 557 1.83 6.59 -13.49
N ALA A 558 1.76 5.49 -14.22
CA ALA A 558 2.63 4.36 -13.94
C ALA A 558 4.11 4.76 -14.13
N PHE A 559 4.95 4.30 -13.24
CA PHE A 559 6.38 4.58 -13.23
C PHE A 559 7.19 3.32 -12.96
N LYS A 560 8.48 3.35 -13.34
CA LYS A 560 9.42 2.30 -13.00
C LYS A 560 10.01 2.58 -11.62
N GLY A 561 9.95 1.59 -10.72
CA GLY A 561 10.57 1.63 -9.41
C GLY A 561 11.50 0.44 -9.20
N ARG A 562 12.46 0.58 -8.31
CA ARG A 562 13.33 -0.48 -7.83
C ARG A 562 13.09 -0.72 -6.35
N THR A 563 12.79 -1.96 -5.96
CA THR A 563 12.54 -2.29 -4.54
C THR A 563 13.75 -1.97 -3.67
N CYS A 564 13.52 -1.32 -2.53
CA CYS A 564 14.56 -0.99 -1.56
C CYS A 564 15.16 -2.25 -0.91
N ASN A 565 16.30 -2.10 -0.27
CA ASN A 565 16.91 -3.17 0.50
C ASN A 565 16.09 -3.46 1.76
N PHE A 566 16.07 -4.71 2.15
CA PHE A 566 15.31 -5.21 3.29
C PHE A 566 16.19 -6.16 4.12
N GLU A 567 16.19 -5.95 5.43
CA GLU A 567 16.82 -6.86 6.39
C GLU A 567 15.78 -7.85 6.89
N SER A 568 16.08 -9.15 6.77
CA SER A 568 15.18 -10.22 7.19
C SER A 568 15.03 -10.23 8.72
N ILE A 569 13.82 -10.58 9.17
CA ILE A 569 13.47 -10.79 10.58
C ILE A 569 12.98 -12.24 10.70
N PRO A 570 13.90 -13.24 10.69
CA PRO A 570 13.52 -14.63 10.64
C PRO A 570 12.90 -15.11 11.96
N ARG A 571 12.09 -16.16 11.89
CA ARG A 571 11.57 -16.89 13.05
C ARG A 571 12.75 -17.53 13.80
N MET A 572 12.85 -17.29 15.11
CA MET A 572 13.77 -18.05 15.95
C MET A 572 13.27 -19.50 16.05
N LYS A 573 14.12 -20.48 15.69
CA LYS A 573 13.76 -21.89 15.82
C LYS A 573 13.61 -22.27 17.28
N LYS A 574 12.54 -22.96 17.65
CA LYS A 574 12.25 -23.41 19.04
C LYS A 574 13.38 -24.19 19.70
N LYS A 575 14.31 -24.81 18.93
CA LYS A 575 15.47 -25.53 19.47
C LYS A 575 16.57 -24.63 20.06
N GLU A 576 16.54 -23.31 19.80
CA GLU A 576 17.48 -22.35 20.38
C GLU A 576 16.94 -21.67 21.65
N ILE A 577 15.67 -21.92 21.98
CA ILE A 577 15.07 -21.54 23.26
C ILE A 577 15.19 -22.75 24.20
N VAL A 578 16.40 -23.11 24.57
CA VAL A 578 16.62 -23.77 25.86
C VAL A 578 16.31 -22.68 26.88
N PRO A 579 15.28 -22.82 27.73
CA PRO A 579 15.13 -21.91 28.84
C PRO A 579 16.25 -22.21 29.81
N ASP A 580 17.41 -21.60 29.58
CA ASP A 580 18.45 -21.52 30.60
C ASP A 580 17.96 -20.51 31.61
N THR A 581 17.02 -20.97 32.45
CA THR A 581 16.48 -20.24 33.59
C THR A 581 17.61 -19.81 34.55
N GLU A 582 18.77 -20.45 34.48
CA GLU A 582 19.95 -20.05 35.26
C GLU A 582 20.76 -18.92 34.62
N VAL A 583 20.75 -18.77 33.30
CA VAL A 583 21.51 -17.69 32.61
C VAL A 583 20.74 -16.37 32.64
N LEU A 584 19.42 -16.40 32.63
CA LEU A 584 18.60 -15.19 32.75
C LEU A 584 18.67 -14.57 34.15
N GLN A 585 18.88 -15.38 35.21
CA GLN A 585 19.07 -14.84 36.57
C GLN A 585 20.46 -14.19 36.79
N LYS A 586 21.47 -14.52 35.98
CA LYS A 586 22.81 -13.94 36.12
C LYS A 586 23.09 -12.70 35.25
N LYS A 587 22.24 -12.34 34.29
CA LYS A 587 22.45 -11.19 33.39
C LYS A 587 21.48 -10.03 33.57
N VAL A 588 20.42 -10.18 34.32
CA VAL A 588 19.59 -9.05 34.73
C VAL A 588 20.04 -8.64 36.11
N LYS A 589 21.09 -7.81 36.19
CA LYS A 589 21.22 -6.93 37.37
C LYS A 589 19.95 -6.09 37.40
N PRO A 590 19.21 -6.10 38.51
CA PRO A 590 18.10 -5.15 38.62
C PRO A 590 18.71 -3.76 38.50
N PHE A 591 18.27 -3.01 37.52
CA PHE A 591 18.47 -1.58 37.49
C PHE A 591 17.66 -1.04 38.68
N SER A 592 18.30 -0.97 39.85
CA SER A 592 17.77 -0.22 40.95
C SER A 592 17.92 1.26 40.54
N PHE A 593 16.84 1.87 40.13
CA PHE A 593 16.69 3.30 40.21
C PHE A 593 16.71 3.62 41.70
N GLU A 594 17.86 3.94 42.25
CA GLU A 594 17.91 4.78 43.43
C GLU A 594 17.29 6.12 43.03
N LEU A 595 16.04 6.30 43.38
CA LEU A 595 15.45 7.62 43.47
C LEU A 595 16.30 8.36 44.51
N GLY A 596 17.31 9.06 44.01
CA GLY A 596 18.01 10.05 44.80
C GLY A 596 16.96 10.99 45.36
N THR A 597 16.78 10.97 46.65
CA THR A 597 15.98 11.95 47.38
C THR A 597 16.54 13.32 47.02
N VAL A 598 15.86 14.00 46.10
CA VAL A 598 16.17 15.41 45.81
C VAL A 598 15.79 16.17 47.08
N ASP A 599 16.81 16.60 47.80
CA ASP A 599 16.60 17.45 48.97
C ASP A 599 16.01 18.78 48.50
N LEU A 600 14.71 18.91 48.65
CA LEU A 600 13.91 20.10 48.33
C LEU A 600 14.43 21.37 49.01
N LYS A 601 15.24 21.22 50.07
CA LYS A 601 15.83 22.36 50.77
C LYS A 601 17.03 22.96 50.03
N SER A 602 17.72 22.21 49.17
CA SER A 602 18.82 22.72 48.37
C SER A 602 18.33 23.51 47.14
N VAL A 603 17.20 23.13 46.58
CA VAL A 603 16.59 23.83 45.43
C VAL A 603 15.93 25.14 45.85
N LEU A 604 15.37 25.20 47.05
CA LEU A 604 14.80 26.45 47.58
C LEU A 604 15.83 27.46 48.03
N LYS A 605 17.08 27.06 48.37
CA LYS A 605 18.16 27.96 48.69
C LYS A 605 18.81 28.62 47.47
N GLN A 606 18.79 27.98 46.29
CA GLN A 606 19.30 28.58 45.05
C GLN A 606 18.36 29.62 44.45
N ASN A 607 17.05 29.54 44.72
CA ASN A 607 16.09 30.53 44.24
C ASN A 607 15.93 31.76 45.14
N SER A 608 16.52 31.76 46.34
CA SER A 608 16.48 32.92 47.25
C SER A 608 17.69 33.86 47.11
N THR A 609 18.73 33.47 46.37
CA THR A 609 19.91 34.31 46.15
C THR A 609 19.90 35.12 44.85
N ASN A 610 18.91 34.92 44.00
CA ASN A 610 18.76 35.66 42.72
C ASN A 610 17.67 36.74 42.72
N LYS A 611 17.25 37.21 43.91
CA LYS A 611 16.37 38.39 44.05
C LYS A 611 16.97 39.41 45.01
N ARG A 612 18.14 39.94 44.70
CA ARG A 612 18.61 41.21 45.26
C ARG A 612 19.62 41.86 44.30
N GLY A 613 19.23 42.95 43.73
CA GLY A 613 20.00 43.87 42.88
C GLY A 613 19.33 43.99 41.50
N VAL A 614 18.74 45.05 41.05
CA VAL A 614 19.11 46.46 41.20
C VAL A 614 17.83 47.27 40.97
N PHE A 615 17.48 48.10 41.93
CA PHE A 615 16.80 49.37 41.71
C PHE A 615 17.71 50.41 42.28
N HIS A 616 18.29 51.27 41.46
CA HIS A 616 18.59 52.66 41.76
C HIS A 616 18.96 53.37 40.45
N ASP A 617 18.22 54.48 40.26
CA ASP A 617 18.33 55.66 39.38
C ASP A 617 17.97 55.46 37.90
#